data_70f709648ca8aae68a62d1f23ca2696d
#
_entry.id   70f709648ca8aae68a62d1f23ca2696d
#
_cell.length_a   1.000
_cell.length_b   1.000
_cell.length_c   1.000
_cell.angle_alpha   90.00
_cell.angle_beta   90.00
_cell.angle_gamma   90.00
#
_symmetry.space_group_name_H-M   'P 1'
#
loop_
_entity.id
_entity.type
_entity.pdbx_description
1 polymer ?
#
loop_
_entity_poly.entity_id
_entity_poly.type
_entity_poly.pdbx_seq_one_letter_code
_entity_poly.pdbx_strand_id
1 'polypeptide(L)'
;MSVPTYSVVGMEAEQVPNVLTEIHRWRDSLSELPPAKTEEEAIDRIAALEELTSACAAAQARETLTFDMLRRNREAEDGVSSKKQGRGLGAEVALARKVSRSRGDALLKFSRTLLMDLPNTYAAMKGGDISEEKARVVAKESDWLPREKKHELDERMADRLPEVGVKRLGSEARALAQKLDQQAAVDHLERCVEERSVSVRPAPGNMAYLTALLPMAQAVAAYANLKKSAQTDIATGEAEGRSQNQIAADILVERLTGQDAAAAVPTEVQDRKSVV
;
A
#
# COMPACT_ATOMS: atom_id res chain seq x y z
N MET A 1 24.09 55.41 -24.31
CA MET A 1 23.19 54.29 -24.45
C MET A 1 22.40 54.16 -23.16
N SER A 2 21.16 54.64 -23.15
CA SER A 2 20.29 54.70 -21.96
C SER A 2 19.53 53.38 -21.85
N VAL A 3 19.59 52.76 -20.68
CA VAL A 3 18.83 51.56 -20.31
C VAL A 3 17.41 51.99 -19.94
N PRO A 4 16.34 51.41 -20.50
CA PRO A 4 14.98 51.76 -20.13
C PRO A 4 14.64 51.22 -18.76
N THR A 5 14.24 52.09 -17.85
CA THR A 5 13.68 51.78 -16.53
C THR A 5 12.23 51.31 -16.72
N TYR A 6 11.95 50.02 -16.51
CA TYR A 6 10.57 49.53 -16.44
C TYR A 6 10.00 49.88 -15.06
N SER A 7 9.02 50.77 -15.06
CA SER A 7 8.17 51.08 -13.91
C SER A 7 7.28 49.84 -13.65
N VAL A 8 7.47 49.19 -12.51
CA VAL A 8 6.55 48.16 -12.01
C VAL A 8 5.34 48.89 -11.45
N VAL A 9 4.30 49.00 -12.28
CA VAL A 9 2.97 49.41 -11.86
C VAL A 9 2.48 48.38 -10.86
N GLY A 10 2.08 48.84 -9.65
CA GLY A 10 1.61 48.04 -8.56
C GLY A 10 0.41 47.15 -8.97
N MET A 11 0.69 45.87 -9.13
CA MET A 11 -0.34 44.85 -8.99
C MET A 11 -0.60 44.75 -7.47
N GLU A 12 -1.79 45.15 -7.04
CA GLU A 12 -2.32 44.80 -5.72
C GLU A 12 -2.14 43.30 -5.58
N ALA A 13 -1.45 42.88 -4.51
CA ALA A 13 -1.30 41.49 -4.17
C ALA A 13 -2.71 40.94 -3.89
N GLU A 14 -3.31 40.32 -4.90
CA GLU A 14 -4.50 39.53 -4.75
C GLU A 14 -4.17 38.50 -3.63
N GLN A 15 -4.84 38.62 -2.51
CA GLN A 15 -4.60 37.75 -1.36
C GLN A 15 -4.85 36.31 -1.83
N VAL A 16 -3.79 35.57 -2.15
CA VAL A 16 -3.89 34.14 -2.44
C VAL A 16 -4.57 33.50 -1.24
N PRO A 17 -5.77 32.93 -1.41
CA PRO A 17 -6.49 32.34 -0.29
C PRO A 17 -5.58 31.36 0.43
N ASN A 18 -5.57 31.40 1.77
CA ASN A 18 -4.79 30.41 2.53
C ASN A 18 -5.26 29.00 2.13
N VAL A 19 -4.39 28.24 1.47
CA VAL A 19 -4.70 26.90 0.94
C VAL A 19 -5.33 26.00 1.98
N LEU A 20 -4.91 26.10 3.25
CA LEU A 20 -5.52 25.33 4.35
C LEU A 20 -6.98 25.72 4.59
N THR A 21 -7.32 27.01 4.48
CA THR A 21 -8.71 27.50 4.59
C THR A 21 -9.57 26.92 3.47
N GLU A 22 -9.07 26.88 2.24
CA GLU A 22 -9.78 26.27 1.11
C GLU A 22 -10.00 24.77 1.32
N ILE A 23 -9.00 24.03 1.76
CA ILE A 23 -9.13 22.59 2.06
C ILE A 23 -10.20 22.35 3.14
N HIS A 24 -10.23 23.18 4.18
CA HIS A 24 -11.26 23.10 5.22
C HIS A 24 -12.65 23.40 4.68
N ARG A 25 -12.79 24.42 3.81
CA ARG A 25 -14.05 24.75 3.17
C ARG A 25 -14.59 23.61 2.30
N TRP A 26 -13.73 22.94 1.52
CA TRP A 26 -14.13 21.76 0.74
C TRP A 26 -14.62 20.63 1.64
N ARG A 27 -13.90 20.34 2.74
CA ARG A 27 -14.33 19.35 3.72
C ARG A 27 -15.72 19.68 4.29
N ASP A 28 -15.95 20.95 4.67
CA ASP A 28 -17.19 21.38 5.28
C ASP A 28 -18.34 21.29 4.27
N SER A 29 -18.11 21.70 3.01
CA SER A 29 -19.08 21.55 1.91
C SER A 29 -19.49 20.09 1.68
N LEU A 30 -18.55 19.14 1.79
CA LEU A 30 -18.86 17.70 1.68
C LEU A 30 -19.79 17.20 2.79
N SER A 31 -19.63 17.73 4.02
CA SER A 31 -20.47 17.33 5.15
C SER A 31 -21.90 17.87 5.07
N GLU A 32 -22.12 18.90 4.26
CA GLU A 32 -23.43 19.55 4.05
C GLU A 32 -24.18 19.04 2.80
N LEU A 33 -23.62 18.08 2.07
CA LEU A 33 -24.27 17.53 0.88
C LEU A 33 -25.62 16.90 1.22
N PRO A 34 -26.73 17.35 0.57
CA PRO A 34 -28.02 16.73 0.77
C PRO A 34 -28.05 15.30 0.20
N PRO A 35 -28.90 14.40 0.73
CA PRO A 35 -29.08 13.08 0.16
C PRO A 35 -29.44 13.12 -1.33
N ALA A 36 -28.97 12.14 -2.12
CA ALA A 36 -29.40 11.97 -3.51
C ALA A 36 -30.90 11.64 -3.55
N LYS A 37 -31.58 12.07 -4.62
CA LYS A 37 -33.03 11.85 -4.77
C LYS A 37 -33.37 10.66 -5.67
N THR A 38 -32.41 10.21 -6.48
CA THR A 38 -32.57 9.04 -7.38
C THR A 38 -31.36 8.12 -7.29
N GLU A 39 -31.53 6.89 -7.78
CA GLU A 39 -30.44 5.89 -7.84
C GLU A 39 -29.33 6.34 -8.78
N GLU A 40 -29.68 6.94 -9.93
CA GLU A 40 -28.71 7.46 -10.89
C GLU A 40 -27.90 8.60 -10.26
N GLU A 41 -28.56 9.55 -9.61
CA GLU A 41 -27.88 10.64 -8.91
C GLU A 41 -26.94 10.09 -7.81
N ALA A 42 -27.35 9.05 -7.11
CA ALA A 42 -26.54 8.45 -6.06
C ALA A 42 -25.27 7.80 -6.62
N ILE A 43 -25.35 7.05 -7.72
CA ILE A 43 -24.20 6.39 -8.33
C ILE A 43 -23.24 7.41 -8.96
N ASP A 44 -23.76 8.45 -9.62
CA ASP A 44 -22.94 9.53 -10.18
C ASP A 44 -22.18 10.28 -9.10
N ARG A 45 -22.81 10.56 -7.96
CA ARG A 45 -22.14 11.18 -6.80
C ARG A 45 -21.08 10.28 -6.18
N ILE A 46 -21.32 8.97 -6.12
CA ILE A 46 -20.31 8.01 -5.64
C ILE A 46 -19.09 8.04 -6.57
N ALA A 47 -19.29 8.06 -7.89
CA ALA A 47 -18.20 8.15 -8.86
C ALA A 47 -17.40 9.47 -8.68
N ALA A 48 -18.09 10.61 -8.63
CA ALA A 48 -17.45 11.91 -8.44
C ALA A 48 -16.68 12.01 -7.10
N LEU A 49 -17.21 11.41 -6.03
CA LEU A 49 -16.52 11.35 -4.73
C LEU A 49 -15.28 10.44 -4.77
N GLU A 50 -15.28 9.36 -5.55
CA GLU A 50 -14.10 8.52 -5.75
C GLU A 50 -13.01 9.27 -6.53
N GLU A 51 -13.38 10.01 -7.59
CA GLU A 51 -12.45 10.88 -8.33
C GLU A 51 -11.82 11.93 -7.41
N LEU A 52 -12.65 12.59 -6.59
CA LEU A 52 -12.17 13.56 -5.60
C LEU A 52 -11.24 12.91 -4.55
N THR A 53 -11.58 11.72 -4.06
CA THR A 53 -10.76 10.97 -3.11
C THR A 53 -9.39 10.65 -3.71
N SER A 54 -9.35 10.24 -4.96
CA SER A 54 -8.13 9.95 -5.70
C SER A 54 -7.28 11.22 -5.90
N ALA A 55 -7.89 12.34 -6.30
CA ALA A 55 -7.22 13.63 -6.42
C ALA A 55 -6.65 14.11 -5.06
N CYS A 56 -7.42 13.95 -3.97
CA CYS A 56 -6.94 14.25 -2.62
C CYS A 56 -5.74 13.38 -2.23
N ALA A 57 -5.77 12.08 -2.56
CA ALA A 57 -4.66 11.17 -2.28
C ALA A 57 -3.40 11.54 -3.09
N ALA A 58 -3.56 11.96 -4.36
CA ALA A 58 -2.48 12.48 -5.20
C ALA A 58 -1.87 13.76 -4.60
N ALA A 59 -2.71 14.69 -4.15
CA ALA A 59 -2.25 15.92 -3.48
C ALA A 59 -1.49 15.59 -2.18
N GLN A 60 -1.99 14.67 -1.36
CA GLN A 60 -1.31 14.22 -0.14
C GLN A 60 0.04 13.56 -0.43
N ALA A 61 0.16 12.79 -1.50
CA ALA A 61 1.44 12.21 -1.92
C ALA A 61 2.43 13.31 -2.33
N ARG A 62 1.98 14.33 -3.07
CA ARG A 62 2.80 15.48 -3.44
C ARG A 62 3.29 16.25 -2.22
N GLU A 63 2.40 16.60 -1.29
CA GLU A 63 2.79 17.31 -0.07
C GLU A 63 3.72 16.47 0.80
N THR A 64 3.56 15.14 0.83
CA THR A 64 4.47 14.23 1.53
C THR A 64 5.89 14.27 0.92
N LEU A 65 6.01 14.28 -0.41
CA LEU A 65 7.30 14.42 -1.08
C LEU A 65 7.89 15.82 -0.86
N THR A 66 7.09 16.87 -0.95
CA THR A 66 7.50 18.25 -0.68
C THR A 66 8.06 18.37 0.73
N PHE A 67 7.39 17.80 1.73
CA PHE A 67 7.86 17.77 3.12
C PHE A 67 9.20 17.04 3.26
N ASP A 68 9.38 15.90 2.60
CA ASP A 68 10.65 15.18 2.56
C ASP A 68 11.79 16.03 1.98
N MET A 69 11.54 16.68 0.86
CA MET A 69 12.54 17.53 0.19
C MET A 69 12.91 18.74 1.06
N LEU A 70 11.94 19.46 1.61
CA LEU A 70 12.17 20.61 2.48
C LEU A 70 12.98 20.24 3.73
N ARG A 71 12.64 19.11 4.37
CA ARG A 71 13.35 18.61 5.54
C ARG A 71 14.80 18.27 5.21
N ARG A 72 15.04 17.53 4.13
CA ARG A 72 16.39 17.15 3.72
C ARG A 72 17.25 18.33 3.33
N ASN A 73 16.68 19.32 2.62
CA ASN A 73 17.38 20.53 2.25
C ASN A 73 17.81 21.31 3.51
N ARG A 74 16.90 21.52 4.45
CA ARG A 74 17.22 22.18 5.73
C ARG A 74 18.31 21.42 6.50
N GLU A 75 18.18 20.10 6.63
CA GLU A 75 19.17 19.28 7.33
C GLU A 75 20.54 19.26 6.61
N ALA A 76 20.56 19.40 5.28
CA ALA A 76 21.80 19.55 4.52
C ALA A 76 22.45 20.91 4.78
N GLU A 77 21.66 21.99 4.83
CA GLU A 77 22.12 23.34 5.19
C GLU A 77 22.69 23.38 6.61
N ASP A 78 22.08 22.63 7.54
CA ASP A 78 22.52 22.44 8.93
C ASP A 78 23.78 21.52 9.05
N GLY A 79 24.32 21.02 7.94
CA GLY A 79 25.50 20.14 7.91
C GLY A 79 25.23 18.68 8.30
N VAL A 80 23.98 18.24 8.34
CA VAL A 80 23.64 16.84 8.63
C VAL A 80 24.04 15.95 7.45
N SER A 81 24.84 14.91 7.71
CA SER A 81 25.28 14.00 6.67
C SER A 81 24.10 13.33 5.95
N SER A 82 24.20 13.12 4.64
CA SER A 82 23.13 12.54 3.79
C SER A 82 22.55 11.23 4.32
N LYS A 83 23.38 10.37 4.95
CA LYS A 83 22.96 9.11 5.58
C LYS A 83 22.04 9.30 6.80
N LYS A 84 22.07 10.47 7.42
CA LYS A 84 21.27 10.80 8.61
C LYS A 84 20.06 11.67 8.28
N GLN A 85 20.02 12.29 7.10
CA GLN A 85 18.92 13.15 6.67
C GLN A 85 17.60 12.38 6.55
N GLY A 86 16.51 13.06 6.89
CA GLY A 86 15.16 12.52 6.78
C GLY A 86 14.81 11.48 7.84
N ARG A 87 15.56 11.36 8.92
CA ARG A 87 15.21 10.47 10.03
C ARG A 87 13.93 10.94 10.72
N GLY A 88 13.00 10.02 10.94
CA GLY A 88 11.73 10.31 11.59
C GLY A 88 10.63 10.86 10.68
N LEU A 89 10.90 11.18 9.41
CA LEU A 89 9.90 11.69 8.47
C LEU A 89 8.65 10.81 8.38
N GLY A 90 8.82 9.48 8.30
CA GLY A 90 7.69 8.56 8.25
C GLY A 90 6.82 8.61 9.50
N ALA A 91 7.40 8.86 10.68
CA ALA A 91 6.63 9.03 11.92
C ALA A 91 5.81 10.34 11.91
N GLU A 92 6.36 11.43 11.40
CA GLU A 92 5.64 12.70 11.26
C GLU A 92 4.52 12.61 10.22
N VAL A 93 4.77 11.94 9.08
CA VAL A 93 3.73 11.61 8.08
C VAL A 93 2.64 10.75 8.70
N ALA A 94 3.00 9.73 9.50
CA ALA A 94 2.04 8.88 10.19
C ALA A 94 1.14 9.66 11.13
N LEU A 95 1.71 10.61 11.89
CA LEU A 95 0.97 11.48 12.80
C LEU A 95 -0.01 12.38 12.03
N ALA A 96 0.45 13.04 10.96
CA ALA A 96 -0.36 13.90 10.11
C ALA A 96 -1.50 13.12 9.42
N ARG A 97 -1.24 11.88 8.98
CA ARG A 97 -2.20 10.98 8.33
C ARG A 97 -3.03 10.15 9.31
N LYS A 98 -2.81 10.28 10.63
CA LYS A 98 -3.49 9.52 11.70
C LYS A 98 -3.41 8.00 11.49
N VAL A 99 -2.23 7.50 11.13
CA VAL A 99 -1.97 6.08 10.87
C VAL A 99 -0.80 5.56 11.70
N SER A 100 -0.52 4.25 11.66
CA SER A 100 0.65 3.68 12.33
C SER A 100 1.96 4.15 11.70
N ARG A 101 3.06 4.11 12.49
CA ARG A 101 4.40 4.50 12.02
C ARG A 101 4.82 3.74 10.77
N SER A 102 4.63 2.42 10.75
CA SER A 102 4.97 1.59 9.59
C SER A 102 4.17 2.00 8.33
N ARG A 103 2.91 2.42 8.52
CA ARG A 103 2.10 2.95 7.42
C ARG A 103 2.61 4.30 6.95
N GLY A 104 3.10 5.17 7.85
CA GLY A 104 3.72 6.45 7.50
C GLY A 104 4.99 6.28 6.68
N ASP A 105 5.86 5.32 7.06
CA ASP A 105 7.06 4.98 6.28
C ASP A 105 6.68 4.47 4.88
N ALA A 106 5.65 3.62 4.79
CA ALA A 106 5.14 3.11 3.51
C ALA A 106 4.53 4.23 2.63
N LEU A 107 3.83 5.20 3.24
CA LEU A 107 3.29 6.37 2.54
C LEU A 107 4.40 7.25 1.98
N LEU A 108 5.44 7.52 2.76
CA LEU A 108 6.60 8.30 2.32
C LEU A 108 7.31 7.61 1.14
N LYS A 109 7.54 6.30 1.23
CA LYS A 109 8.11 5.51 0.13
C LYS A 109 7.23 5.58 -1.12
N PHE A 110 5.92 5.35 -0.96
CA PHE A 110 4.96 5.41 -2.06
C PHE A 110 4.95 6.77 -2.74
N SER A 111 4.93 7.87 -1.97
CA SER A 111 4.96 9.23 -2.52
C SER A 111 6.20 9.50 -3.38
N ARG A 112 7.38 9.04 -2.93
CA ARG A 112 8.62 9.15 -3.70
C ARG A 112 8.52 8.36 -5.01
N THR A 113 8.14 7.08 -4.95
CA THR A 113 8.02 6.24 -6.13
C THR A 113 7.00 6.81 -7.12
N LEU A 114 5.82 7.21 -6.62
CA LEU A 114 4.74 7.73 -7.46
C LEU A 114 5.14 8.99 -8.23
N LEU A 115 5.74 9.98 -7.54
CA LEU A 115 6.04 11.27 -8.17
C LEU A 115 7.38 11.28 -8.93
N MET A 116 8.34 10.44 -8.52
CA MET A 116 9.68 10.45 -9.13
C MET A 116 9.84 9.39 -10.21
N ASP A 117 9.11 8.29 -10.11
CA ASP A 117 9.35 7.11 -10.95
C ASP A 117 8.12 6.70 -11.79
N LEU A 118 6.89 7.17 -11.46
CA LEU A 118 5.62 6.77 -12.10
C LEU A 118 4.75 7.99 -12.47
N PRO A 119 5.23 8.90 -13.35
CA PRO A 119 4.55 10.16 -13.64
C PRO A 119 3.17 9.98 -14.31
N ASN A 120 2.96 8.98 -15.16
CA ASN A 120 1.67 8.71 -15.79
C ASN A 120 0.66 8.16 -14.77
N THR A 121 1.08 7.24 -13.91
CA THR A 121 0.28 6.74 -12.79
C THR A 121 -0.11 7.88 -11.84
N TYR A 122 0.82 8.80 -11.54
CA TYR A 122 0.51 10.00 -10.76
C TYR A 122 -0.50 10.91 -11.45
N ALA A 123 -0.33 11.15 -12.76
CA ALA A 123 -1.24 11.99 -13.53
C ALA A 123 -2.67 11.41 -13.56
N ALA A 124 -2.81 10.11 -13.79
CA ALA A 124 -4.10 9.41 -13.79
C ALA A 124 -4.76 9.46 -12.39
N MET A 125 -4.01 9.27 -11.31
CA MET A 125 -4.53 9.38 -9.94
C MET A 125 -4.94 10.83 -9.62
N LYS A 126 -4.17 11.81 -10.05
CA LYS A 126 -4.47 13.24 -9.89
C LYS A 126 -5.72 13.64 -10.64
N GLY A 127 -5.95 13.08 -11.83
CA GLY A 127 -7.13 13.32 -12.66
C GLY A 127 -8.40 12.63 -12.14
N GLY A 128 -8.27 11.68 -11.20
CA GLY A 128 -9.40 10.88 -10.72
C GLY A 128 -9.64 9.59 -11.52
N ASP A 129 -8.88 9.36 -12.60
CA ASP A 129 -9.07 8.21 -13.51
C ASP A 129 -8.77 6.86 -12.83
N ILE A 130 -7.95 6.88 -11.79
CA ILE A 130 -7.59 5.69 -11.01
C ILE A 130 -7.58 5.97 -9.50
N SER A 131 -7.97 4.96 -8.71
CA SER A 131 -7.88 5.02 -7.25
C SER A 131 -6.44 4.94 -6.74
N GLU A 132 -6.20 5.39 -5.49
CA GLU A 132 -4.93 5.21 -4.79
C GLU A 132 -4.52 3.73 -4.72
N GLU A 133 -5.49 2.81 -4.63
CA GLU A 133 -5.23 1.36 -4.60
C GLU A 133 -4.57 0.88 -5.89
N LYS A 134 -5.08 1.31 -7.07
CA LYS A 134 -4.46 1.00 -8.37
C LYS A 134 -3.03 1.54 -8.45
N ALA A 135 -2.81 2.80 -8.07
CA ALA A 135 -1.48 3.41 -8.08
C ALA A 135 -0.50 2.67 -7.15
N ARG A 136 -0.96 2.23 -5.96
CA ARG A 136 -0.16 1.43 -5.02
C ARG A 136 0.22 0.07 -5.58
N VAL A 137 -0.67 -0.57 -6.30
CA VAL A 137 -0.38 -1.87 -6.93
C VAL A 137 0.71 -1.71 -7.99
N VAL A 138 0.63 -0.70 -8.87
CA VAL A 138 1.67 -0.43 -9.87
C VAL A 138 3.02 -0.14 -9.20
N ALA A 139 3.03 0.74 -8.19
CA ALA A 139 4.23 1.08 -7.45
C ALA A 139 4.86 -0.14 -6.74
N LYS A 140 4.04 -1.03 -6.18
CA LYS A 140 4.50 -2.26 -5.53
C LYS A 140 5.12 -3.25 -6.51
N GLU A 141 4.45 -3.49 -7.62
CA GLU A 141 4.91 -4.48 -8.61
C GLU A 141 6.16 -4.02 -9.37
N SER A 142 6.44 -2.70 -9.40
CA SER A 142 7.63 -2.11 -10.00
C SER A 142 8.75 -1.77 -9.00
N ASP A 143 8.55 -1.94 -7.68
CA ASP A 143 9.45 -1.43 -6.63
C ASP A 143 10.92 -1.87 -6.77
N TRP A 144 11.13 -3.08 -7.23
CA TRP A 144 12.44 -3.71 -7.41
C TRP A 144 13.15 -3.35 -8.72
N LEU A 145 12.45 -2.70 -9.67
CA LEU A 145 13.03 -2.28 -10.95
C LEU A 145 13.97 -1.07 -10.76
N PRO A 146 15.02 -0.94 -11.58
CA PRO A 146 15.75 0.30 -11.76
C PRO A 146 14.83 1.44 -12.21
N ARG A 147 15.22 2.68 -11.91
CA ARG A 147 14.40 3.87 -12.17
C ARG A 147 13.96 3.99 -13.64
N GLU A 148 14.89 3.81 -14.57
CA GLU A 148 14.63 3.88 -16.01
C GLU A 148 13.59 2.84 -16.44
N LYS A 149 13.65 1.65 -15.85
CA LYS A 149 12.68 0.58 -16.11
C LYS A 149 11.31 0.82 -15.46
N LYS A 150 11.26 1.54 -14.35
CA LYS A 150 10.00 1.99 -13.77
C LYS A 150 9.30 3.00 -14.67
N HIS A 151 10.05 3.96 -15.24
CA HIS A 151 9.52 4.91 -16.21
C HIS A 151 8.98 4.19 -17.46
N GLU A 152 9.74 3.24 -18.01
CA GLU A 152 9.32 2.44 -19.16
C GLU A 152 8.04 1.63 -18.85
N LEU A 153 7.95 1.05 -17.65
CA LEU A 153 6.74 0.35 -17.20
C LEU A 153 5.54 1.30 -17.13
N ASP A 154 5.72 2.44 -16.50
CA ASP A 154 4.68 3.45 -16.28
C ASP A 154 4.12 3.98 -17.62
N GLU A 155 5.00 4.25 -18.59
CA GLU A 155 4.62 4.65 -19.94
C GLU A 155 3.79 3.58 -20.65
N ARG A 156 4.26 2.32 -20.61
CA ARG A 156 3.55 1.20 -21.27
C ARG A 156 2.22 0.82 -20.59
N MET A 157 2.07 1.14 -19.32
CA MET A 157 0.85 0.86 -18.56
C MET A 157 -0.18 1.98 -18.62
N ALA A 158 0.17 3.18 -19.12
CA ALA A 158 -0.65 4.39 -19.04
C ALA A 158 -2.10 4.17 -19.50
N ASP A 159 -2.29 3.60 -20.70
CA ASP A 159 -3.63 3.36 -21.26
C ASP A 159 -4.40 2.28 -20.50
N ARG A 160 -3.69 1.38 -19.81
CA ARG A 160 -4.30 0.26 -19.08
C ARG A 160 -4.77 0.65 -17.68
N LEU A 161 -4.22 1.72 -17.11
CA LEU A 161 -4.51 2.15 -15.73
C LEU A 161 -6.01 2.32 -15.45
N PRO A 162 -6.80 3.06 -16.26
CA PRO A 162 -8.22 3.22 -16.03
C PRO A 162 -9.04 1.98 -16.40
N GLU A 163 -8.63 1.22 -17.44
CA GLU A 163 -9.44 0.19 -18.07
C GLU A 163 -9.62 -1.10 -17.25
N VAL A 164 -8.65 -1.46 -16.42
CA VAL A 164 -8.63 -2.78 -15.77
C VAL A 164 -8.78 -2.69 -14.25
N GLY A 165 -9.37 -3.72 -13.67
CA GLY A 165 -9.50 -3.81 -12.20
C GLY A 165 -8.15 -4.09 -11.52
N VAL A 166 -8.06 -3.78 -10.23
CA VAL A 166 -6.84 -3.82 -9.39
C VAL A 166 -6.04 -5.12 -9.54
N LYS A 167 -6.70 -6.29 -9.45
CA LYS A 167 -6.03 -7.61 -9.55
C LYS A 167 -5.37 -7.83 -10.91
N ARG A 168 -6.09 -7.48 -11.97
CA ARG A 168 -5.60 -7.63 -13.35
C ARG A 168 -4.46 -6.65 -13.60
N LEU A 169 -4.60 -5.41 -13.16
CA LEU A 169 -3.56 -4.39 -13.25
C LEU A 169 -2.26 -4.87 -12.59
N GLY A 170 -2.34 -5.41 -11.36
CA GLY A 170 -1.17 -5.96 -10.66
C GLY A 170 -0.53 -7.13 -11.41
N SER A 171 -1.32 -8.01 -12.01
CA SER A 171 -0.78 -9.13 -12.80
C SER A 171 -0.10 -8.66 -14.08
N GLU A 172 -0.68 -7.68 -14.78
CA GLU A 172 -0.11 -7.09 -16.01
C GLU A 172 1.18 -6.31 -15.68
N ALA A 173 1.19 -5.51 -14.61
CA ALA A 173 2.36 -4.76 -14.15
C ALA A 173 3.51 -5.70 -13.77
N ARG A 174 3.23 -6.77 -13.00
CA ARG A 174 4.23 -7.78 -12.64
C ARG A 174 4.81 -8.47 -13.86
N ALA A 175 3.96 -8.92 -14.78
CA ALA A 175 4.41 -9.60 -16.00
C ALA A 175 5.26 -8.67 -16.87
N LEU A 176 4.90 -7.40 -16.97
CA LEU A 176 5.68 -6.40 -17.69
C LEU A 176 7.01 -6.11 -16.99
N ALA A 177 7.01 -5.92 -15.66
CA ALA A 177 8.21 -5.71 -14.87
C ALA A 177 9.24 -6.83 -15.08
N GLN A 178 8.80 -8.10 -15.04
CA GLN A 178 9.65 -9.26 -15.29
C GLN A 178 10.24 -9.28 -16.72
N LYS A 179 9.49 -8.80 -17.72
CA LYS A 179 9.98 -8.71 -19.10
C LYS A 179 10.99 -7.58 -19.30
N LEU A 180 10.84 -6.49 -18.57
CA LEU A 180 11.70 -5.30 -18.69
C LEU A 180 13.10 -5.52 -18.12
N ASP A 181 13.22 -6.35 -17.08
CA ASP A 181 14.51 -6.69 -16.48
C ASP A 181 14.48 -8.08 -15.86
N GLN A 182 14.91 -9.08 -16.65
CA GLN A 182 14.92 -10.47 -16.22
C GLN A 182 15.94 -10.73 -15.11
N GLN A 183 17.11 -10.07 -15.15
CA GLN A 183 18.13 -10.27 -14.14
C GLN A 183 17.67 -9.69 -12.80
N ALA A 184 17.18 -8.46 -12.79
CA ALA A 184 16.62 -7.85 -11.58
C ALA A 184 15.41 -8.66 -11.01
N ALA A 185 14.64 -9.33 -11.88
CA ALA A 185 13.57 -10.22 -11.46
C ALA A 185 14.10 -11.46 -10.71
N VAL A 186 15.18 -12.07 -11.20
CA VAL A 186 15.85 -13.20 -10.52
C VAL A 186 16.40 -12.75 -9.16
N ASP A 187 17.15 -11.65 -9.13
CA ASP A 187 17.73 -11.11 -7.90
C ASP A 187 16.64 -10.71 -6.88
N HIS A 188 15.49 -10.24 -7.37
CA HIS A 188 14.34 -9.95 -6.53
C HIS A 188 13.73 -11.22 -5.92
N LEU A 189 13.54 -12.27 -6.73
CA LEU A 189 13.03 -13.55 -6.26
C LEU A 189 13.95 -14.18 -5.20
N GLU A 190 15.26 -14.12 -5.39
CA GLU A 190 16.22 -14.61 -4.40
C GLU A 190 16.08 -13.87 -3.07
N ARG A 191 16.00 -12.53 -3.10
CA ARG A 191 15.75 -11.72 -1.88
C ARG A 191 14.41 -12.05 -1.22
N CYS A 192 13.34 -12.24 -2.00
CA CYS A 192 12.04 -12.65 -1.45
C CYS A 192 12.11 -14.02 -0.74
N VAL A 193 12.95 -14.93 -1.24
CA VAL A 193 13.18 -16.23 -0.59
C VAL A 193 13.87 -16.06 0.76
N GLU A 194 14.74 -15.06 0.94
CA GLU A 194 15.39 -14.75 2.22
C GLU A 194 14.42 -14.15 3.25
N GLU A 195 13.31 -13.53 2.80
CA GLU A 195 12.27 -12.96 3.66
C GLU A 195 11.29 -13.98 4.25
N ARG A 196 11.51 -15.28 4.01
CA ARG A 196 10.67 -16.34 4.59
C ARG A 196 10.51 -16.17 6.10
N SER A 197 9.28 -16.22 6.55
CA SER A 197 8.99 -16.02 7.98
C SER A 197 7.68 -16.67 8.38
N VAL A 198 7.59 -16.94 9.69
CA VAL A 198 6.32 -17.35 10.32
C VAL A 198 5.98 -16.32 11.38
N SER A 199 4.73 -15.89 11.39
CA SER A 199 4.24 -14.90 12.33
C SER A 199 2.88 -15.28 12.91
N VAL A 200 2.61 -14.83 14.13
CA VAL A 200 1.33 -14.97 14.80
C VAL A 200 0.77 -13.58 15.09
N ARG A 201 -0.50 -13.37 14.82
CA ARG A 201 -1.21 -12.14 15.16
C ARG A 201 -2.56 -12.45 15.81
N PRO A 202 -2.99 -11.71 16.83
CA PRO A 202 -4.29 -11.89 17.46
C PRO A 202 -5.43 -11.69 16.47
N ALA A 203 -6.52 -12.43 16.69
CA ALA A 203 -7.80 -12.30 16.00
C ALA A 203 -8.93 -12.19 17.04
N PRO A 204 -10.12 -11.67 16.68
CA PRO A 204 -11.27 -11.64 17.57
C PRO A 204 -11.66 -13.04 18.05
N GLY A 205 -12.32 -13.11 19.23
CA GLY A 205 -12.84 -14.38 19.77
C GLY A 205 -11.78 -15.33 20.30
N ASN A 206 -10.70 -14.79 20.87
CA ASN A 206 -9.56 -15.60 21.40
C ASN A 206 -8.91 -16.49 20.36
N MET A 207 -8.93 -16.05 19.09
CA MET A 207 -8.29 -16.71 17.97
C MET A 207 -6.97 -16.02 17.61
N ALA A 208 -6.18 -16.66 16.78
CA ALA A 208 -4.96 -16.08 16.21
C ALA A 208 -4.79 -16.52 14.75
N TYR A 209 -4.20 -15.64 13.95
CA TYR A 209 -3.74 -15.98 12.62
C TYR A 209 -2.30 -16.46 12.70
N LEU A 210 -2.04 -17.71 12.30
CA LEU A 210 -0.70 -18.19 11.99
C LEU A 210 -0.47 -17.98 10.49
N THR A 211 0.55 -17.19 10.16
CA THR A 211 0.86 -16.84 8.77
C THR A 211 2.29 -17.26 8.44
N ALA A 212 2.46 -18.02 7.37
CA ALA A 212 3.77 -18.38 6.83
C ALA A 212 3.99 -17.70 5.48
N LEU A 213 5.06 -16.91 5.34
CA LEU A 213 5.55 -16.38 4.08
C LEU A 213 6.57 -17.36 3.52
N LEU A 214 6.24 -18.00 2.41
CA LEU A 214 7.01 -19.07 1.79
C LEU A 214 7.10 -18.86 0.27
N PRO A 215 8.10 -19.44 -0.41
CA PRO A 215 8.09 -19.55 -1.86
C PRO A 215 6.78 -20.18 -2.37
N MET A 216 6.25 -19.66 -3.47
CA MET A 216 4.92 -20.03 -3.99
C MET A 216 4.74 -21.56 -4.11
N ALA A 217 5.72 -22.26 -4.66
CA ALA A 217 5.65 -23.70 -4.84
C ALA A 217 5.51 -24.45 -3.49
N GLN A 218 6.24 -24.01 -2.46
CA GLN A 218 6.17 -24.60 -1.12
C GLN A 218 4.84 -24.31 -0.44
N ALA A 219 4.35 -23.06 -0.55
CA ALA A 219 3.07 -22.66 0.01
C ALA A 219 1.91 -23.44 -0.61
N VAL A 220 1.89 -23.56 -1.95
CA VAL A 220 0.87 -24.31 -2.69
C VAL A 220 0.93 -25.81 -2.34
N ALA A 221 2.13 -26.41 -2.29
CA ALA A 221 2.28 -27.80 -1.93
C ALA A 221 1.82 -28.09 -0.49
N ALA A 222 2.20 -27.23 0.47
CA ALA A 222 1.75 -27.36 1.86
C ALA A 222 0.23 -27.27 1.98
N TYR A 223 -0.38 -26.27 1.35
CA TYR A 223 -1.83 -26.11 1.36
C TYR A 223 -2.59 -27.25 0.68
N ALA A 224 -2.10 -27.70 -0.49
CA ALA A 224 -2.70 -28.84 -1.21
C ALA A 224 -2.62 -30.13 -0.38
N ASN A 225 -1.52 -30.35 0.33
CA ASN A 225 -1.37 -31.51 1.20
C ASN A 225 -2.37 -31.49 2.38
N LEU A 226 -2.54 -30.33 3.04
CA LEU A 226 -3.56 -30.17 4.09
C LEU A 226 -4.97 -30.43 3.58
N LYS A 227 -5.31 -29.89 2.42
CA LYS A 227 -6.62 -30.10 1.79
C LYS A 227 -6.85 -31.56 1.42
N LYS A 228 -5.85 -32.23 0.89
CA LYS A 228 -5.92 -33.66 0.54
C LYS A 228 -6.14 -34.53 1.79
N SER A 229 -5.39 -34.28 2.86
CA SER A 229 -5.55 -35.00 4.12
C SER A 229 -6.95 -34.80 4.70
N ALA A 230 -7.43 -33.54 4.79
CA ALA A 230 -8.78 -33.25 5.27
C ALA A 230 -9.89 -33.91 4.42
N GLN A 231 -9.68 -34.05 3.12
CA GLN A 231 -10.62 -34.74 2.23
C GLN A 231 -10.61 -36.25 2.48
N THR A 232 -9.46 -36.83 2.82
CA THR A 232 -9.36 -38.25 3.20
C THR A 232 -10.14 -38.51 4.49
N ASP A 233 -9.99 -37.70 5.53
CA ASP A 233 -10.67 -37.84 6.81
C ASP A 233 -12.23 -37.74 6.64
N ILE A 234 -12.66 -36.84 5.74
CA ILE A 234 -14.10 -36.77 5.37
C ILE A 234 -14.55 -38.08 4.71
N ALA A 235 -13.77 -38.62 3.78
CA ALA A 235 -14.12 -39.82 3.03
C ALA A 235 -14.10 -41.08 3.92
N THR A 236 -13.29 -41.14 4.97
CA THR A 236 -13.21 -42.22 5.94
C THR A 236 -14.26 -42.12 7.06
N GLY A 237 -15.02 -41.01 7.11
CA GLY A 237 -16.06 -40.79 8.14
C GLY A 237 -15.53 -40.17 9.45
N GLU A 238 -14.28 -39.75 9.50
CA GLU A 238 -13.63 -39.12 10.68
C GLU A 238 -13.95 -37.63 10.82
N ALA A 239 -14.78 -37.10 9.94
CA ALA A 239 -15.11 -35.67 9.92
C ALA A 239 -15.91 -35.19 11.13
N GLU A 240 -16.74 -36.04 11.77
CA GLU A 240 -17.53 -35.70 12.95
C GLU A 240 -18.36 -34.40 12.80
N GLY A 241 -18.83 -34.10 11.59
CA GLY A 241 -19.58 -32.88 11.27
C GLY A 241 -18.73 -31.63 11.04
N ARG A 242 -17.39 -31.72 11.11
CA ARG A 242 -16.47 -30.62 10.84
C ARG A 242 -16.35 -30.37 9.33
N SER A 243 -16.20 -29.11 8.95
CA SER A 243 -15.92 -28.74 7.57
C SER A 243 -14.48 -29.07 7.17
N GLN A 244 -14.22 -29.23 5.87
CA GLN A 244 -12.88 -29.46 5.34
C GLN A 244 -11.85 -28.41 5.81
N ASN A 245 -12.27 -27.14 6.00
CA ASN A 245 -11.35 -26.09 6.48
C ASN A 245 -11.02 -26.27 7.98
N GLN A 246 -11.97 -26.71 8.78
CA GLN A 246 -11.73 -27.00 10.20
C GLN A 246 -10.77 -28.17 10.34
N ILE A 247 -11.02 -29.29 9.65
CA ILE A 247 -10.14 -30.46 9.65
C ILE A 247 -8.73 -30.10 9.15
N ALA A 248 -8.62 -29.30 8.09
CA ALA A 248 -7.30 -28.86 7.61
C ALA A 248 -6.55 -27.99 8.63
N ALA A 249 -7.27 -27.19 9.45
CA ALA A 249 -6.66 -26.44 10.55
C ALA A 249 -6.21 -27.35 11.69
N ASP A 250 -7.01 -28.35 12.06
CA ASP A 250 -6.67 -29.34 13.06
C ASP A 250 -5.40 -30.11 12.65
N ILE A 251 -5.36 -30.65 11.43
CA ILE A 251 -4.18 -31.33 10.86
C ILE A 251 -2.95 -30.42 10.84
N LEU A 252 -3.10 -29.13 10.55
CA LEU A 252 -1.98 -28.19 10.61
C LEU A 252 -1.42 -28.09 12.03
N VAL A 253 -2.28 -27.96 13.03
CA VAL A 253 -1.87 -27.88 14.45
C VAL A 253 -1.19 -29.18 14.86
N GLU A 254 -1.77 -30.32 14.57
CA GLU A 254 -1.20 -31.64 14.89
C GLU A 254 0.19 -31.84 14.31
N ARG A 255 0.38 -31.51 13.03
CA ARG A 255 1.69 -31.62 12.37
C ARG A 255 2.75 -30.68 12.93
N LEU A 256 2.35 -29.49 13.39
CA LEU A 256 3.29 -28.51 13.92
C LEU A 256 3.61 -28.73 15.41
N THR A 257 2.64 -29.21 16.19
CA THR A 257 2.80 -29.40 17.64
C THR A 257 3.14 -30.85 18.02
N GLY A 258 2.85 -31.80 17.15
CA GLY A 258 2.93 -33.24 17.46
C GLY A 258 1.84 -33.72 18.44
N GLN A 259 0.83 -32.88 18.70
CA GLN A 259 -0.25 -33.17 19.63
C GLN A 259 -1.58 -33.22 18.86
N ASP A 260 -2.48 -34.11 19.28
CA ASP A 260 -3.84 -34.17 18.76
C ASP A 260 -4.54 -32.81 19.00
N ALA A 261 -5.17 -32.25 17.96
CA ALA A 261 -5.87 -30.98 18.06
C ALA A 261 -7.06 -31.00 19.02
N ALA A 262 -7.61 -32.17 19.32
CA ALA A 262 -8.63 -32.38 20.33
C ALA A 262 -8.09 -32.25 21.77
N ALA A 263 -6.79 -32.41 21.99
CA ALA A 263 -6.16 -32.12 23.25
C ALA A 263 -6.03 -30.62 23.43
N ALA A 264 -6.82 -30.01 24.31
CA ALA A 264 -6.68 -28.58 24.66
C ALA A 264 -5.24 -28.32 25.07
N VAL A 265 -4.47 -27.67 24.20
CA VAL A 265 -3.09 -27.26 24.50
C VAL A 265 -3.15 -26.27 25.65
N PRO A 266 -2.59 -26.55 26.84
CA PRO A 266 -2.47 -25.55 27.88
C PRO A 266 -1.60 -24.40 27.36
N THR A 267 -2.19 -23.30 26.97
CA THR A 267 -1.45 -22.11 26.60
C THR A 267 -0.94 -21.43 27.85
N GLU A 268 0.26 -21.74 28.30
CA GLU A 268 1.04 -20.79 29.08
C GLU A 268 1.39 -19.62 28.13
N VAL A 269 0.56 -18.62 28.15
CA VAL A 269 0.89 -17.31 27.55
C VAL A 269 1.90 -16.67 28.50
N GLN A 270 3.19 -16.91 28.28
CA GLN A 270 4.23 -16.07 28.86
C GLN A 270 4.12 -14.70 28.22
N ASP A 271 3.41 -13.81 28.93
CA ASP A 271 3.40 -12.38 28.66
C ASP A 271 4.83 -11.83 28.85
N ARG A 272 5.63 -11.87 27.79
CA ARG A 272 6.90 -11.15 27.74
C ARG A 272 6.55 -9.67 27.70
N LYS A 273 6.26 -9.08 28.83
CA LYS A 273 6.40 -7.64 29.04
C LYS A 273 7.83 -7.30 28.65
N SER A 274 7.96 -6.60 27.53
CA SER A 274 9.19 -6.00 27.08
C SER A 274 9.82 -5.24 28.25
N VAL A 275 10.95 -5.70 28.69
CA VAL A 275 11.87 -4.91 29.51
C VAL A 275 12.43 -3.81 28.62
N VAL A 276 12.07 -2.56 28.94
CA VAL A 276 12.60 -1.24 28.59
C VAL A 276 13.62 -1.14 27.47
#